data_52ca423c33ca577365914457de2f388b
#
_entry.id   52ca423c33ca577365914457de2f388b
#
_cell.length_a   1.000
_cell.length_b   1.000
_cell.length_c   1.000
_cell.angle_alpha   90.00
_cell.angle_beta   90.00
_cell.angle_gamma   90.00
#
_symmetry.space_group_name_H-M   'P 1'
#
loop_
_entity.id
_entity.type
_entity.pdbx_description
1 polymer ?
#
loop_
_entity_poly.entity_id
_entity_poly.type
_entity_poly.pdbx_seq_one_letter_code
_entity_poly.pdbx_strand_id
1 'polypeptide(L)'
;MSAAHALVSMDPPAPLNLPPLPEAIRALAGMADDSPNTDGINDGQNQSSVSVLVDAEVDGARYLLVRMPKPERHGSPEHALSPPSSCSSKDGPSSERRHRFGDLRRVLVAEGDSDTRLRLLHLLREWGFSVVVATDGIEALGVVELQQLPDFFFINRSLAGMNGIELCRRICDRFSEQSPYIVMMGKPTGRQDVVESLESGAAEYLTTPFDEQELRARLIVAVRTLDRHDSLISSREQFRDQATRDALTGVWNRRGILEILERELDRTEHNGRSTGILMLDLDHFKNVNDAHGHMAGDLVLQEVARRLCRKLRAYDRLGRYGGEEFLIVVPATNERELCELAERIRASTESEAVPTELINFRITFSVGAAIAKPGDRSKAKLIAVADEALYEAKRSGRNRIVFGQ
;
A
#
# COMPACT_ATOMS: atom_id res chain seq x y z
N MET A 1 9.34 -13.65 23.41
CA MET A 1 10.29 -13.53 22.30
C MET A 1 9.89 -12.31 21.51
N SER A 2 10.42 -11.29 21.91
CA SER A 2 11.37 -10.33 21.37
C SER A 2 10.76 -9.49 20.25
N ALA A 3 10.26 -8.29 20.62
CA ALA A 3 10.02 -7.20 19.67
C ALA A 3 11.37 -6.50 19.45
N ALA A 4 12.23 -7.12 18.65
CA ALA A 4 13.47 -6.56 18.18
C ALA A 4 13.15 -5.43 17.19
N HIS A 5 13.64 -4.23 17.49
CA HIS A 5 14.74 -3.60 16.78
C HIS A 5 14.57 -3.66 15.26
N ALA A 6 13.78 -2.73 14.71
CA ALA A 6 13.92 -2.34 13.32
C ALA A 6 15.15 -1.40 13.22
N LEU A 7 16.32 -1.98 13.35
CA LEU A 7 17.55 -1.48 12.78
C LEU A 7 17.91 -2.44 11.67
N VAL A 8 17.53 -2.04 10.46
CA VAL A 8 18.22 -2.32 9.19
C VAL A 8 18.60 -3.77 8.90
N SER A 9 17.86 -4.39 8.00
CA SER A 9 18.46 -5.18 6.93
C SER A 9 17.64 -4.96 5.66
N MET A 10 18.02 -3.97 4.92
CA MET A 10 17.83 -3.90 3.47
C MET A 10 19.21 -3.67 2.90
N ASP A 11 19.62 -4.50 1.94
CA ASP A 11 20.89 -4.33 1.21
C ASP A 11 20.96 -2.93 0.63
N PRO A 12 22.07 -2.19 0.87
CA PRO A 12 22.14 -0.78 0.57
C PRO A 12 22.56 -0.52 -0.89
N PRO A 13 22.10 0.57 -1.48
CA PRO A 13 22.93 1.28 -2.45
C PRO A 13 24.13 1.89 -1.69
N ALA A 14 25.28 1.95 -2.31
CA ALA A 14 26.61 2.26 -1.80
C ALA A 14 26.71 3.20 -0.57
N PRO A 15 27.66 2.97 0.34
CA PRO A 15 27.65 3.51 1.69
C PRO A 15 27.86 5.02 1.70
N LEU A 16 26.85 5.75 2.20
CA LEU A 16 27.08 7.04 2.82
C LEU A 16 27.83 6.77 4.13
N ASN A 17 29.06 7.32 4.27
CA ASN A 17 29.86 7.29 5.48
C ASN A 17 29.11 8.09 6.58
N LEU A 18 28.17 7.46 7.24
CA LEU A 18 27.65 7.98 8.51
C LEU A 18 28.61 7.57 9.63
N PRO A 19 28.94 8.47 10.56
CA PRO A 19 29.76 8.12 11.70
C PRO A 19 29.10 6.98 12.48
N PRO A 20 29.86 6.01 13.03
CA PRO A 20 29.31 4.91 13.82
C PRO A 20 28.60 5.46 15.04
N LEU A 21 27.40 4.93 15.35
CA LEU A 21 26.67 5.22 16.58
C LEU A 21 27.61 5.11 17.78
N PRO A 22 27.71 6.14 18.65
CA PRO A 22 28.53 6.10 19.83
C PRO A 22 28.22 4.87 20.70
N GLU A 23 29.26 4.23 21.25
CA GLU A 23 29.14 3.01 22.07
C GLU A 23 28.19 3.17 23.27
N ALA A 24 28.11 4.38 23.82
CA ALA A 24 27.19 4.73 24.90
C ALA A 24 25.71 4.57 24.52
N ILE A 25 25.34 4.85 23.27
CA ILE A 25 23.94 4.69 22.78
C ILE A 25 23.62 3.22 22.50
N ARG A 26 24.60 2.42 22.05
CA ARG A 26 24.44 0.96 21.93
C ARG A 26 24.26 0.29 23.28
N ALA A 27 24.98 0.74 24.31
CA ALA A 27 24.83 0.22 25.67
C ALA A 27 23.48 0.53 26.30
N LEU A 28 22.93 1.74 26.06
CA LEU A 28 21.60 2.16 26.54
C LEU A 28 20.46 1.42 25.78
N ALA A 29 20.63 1.11 24.52
CA ALA A 29 19.66 0.29 23.76
C ALA A 29 19.62 -1.16 24.25
N GLY A 30 20.75 -1.71 24.76
CA GLY A 30 20.82 -3.04 25.36
C GLY A 30 20.25 -3.12 26.77
N MET A 31 20.24 -2.02 27.54
CA MET A 31 19.70 -1.96 28.91
C MET A 31 18.17 -1.78 28.94
N ALA A 32 17.52 -1.43 27.88
CA ALA A 32 16.06 -1.27 27.79
C ALA A 32 15.28 -2.60 27.78
N ASP A 33 15.97 -3.74 27.67
CA ASP A 33 15.35 -5.08 27.66
C ASP A 33 15.31 -5.77 29.05
N ASP A 34 15.98 -5.22 30.07
CA ASP A 34 16.16 -5.86 31.38
C ASP A 34 15.61 -5.05 32.60
N SER A 35 14.45 -4.42 32.49
CA SER A 35 13.79 -3.82 33.65
C SER A 35 12.67 -4.70 34.18
N PRO A 36 12.71 -5.07 35.48
CA PRO A 36 11.69 -5.92 36.07
C PRO A 36 10.40 -5.16 36.34
N ASN A 37 9.32 -5.89 36.15
CA ASN A 37 7.95 -5.70 36.63
C ASN A 37 7.81 -4.74 37.81
N THR A 38 7.09 -3.65 37.64
CA THR A 38 6.43 -2.97 38.73
C THR A 38 4.93 -3.04 38.56
N ASP A 39 4.31 -3.69 39.50
CA ASP A 39 2.88 -3.89 39.66
C ASP A 39 2.07 -2.59 39.71
N GLY A 40 0.92 -2.67 39.05
CA GLY A 40 -0.34 -2.12 39.49
C GLY A 40 -0.50 -0.61 39.48
N ILE A 41 -1.15 -0.08 38.45
CA ILE A 41 -2.35 0.76 38.59
C ILE A 41 -3.10 0.69 37.26
N ASN A 42 -4.33 0.24 37.34
CA ASN A 42 -5.31 0.10 36.28
C ASN A 42 -5.96 1.47 36.04
N ASP A 43 -5.75 2.04 34.87
CA ASP A 43 -6.64 3.07 34.33
C ASP A 43 -6.73 2.93 32.82
N GLY A 44 -7.92 2.48 32.39
CA GLY A 44 -8.24 2.29 30.99
C GLY A 44 -8.37 3.61 30.24
N GLN A 45 -7.40 3.86 29.36
CA GLN A 45 -7.55 4.75 28.21
C GLN A 45 -6.49 4.45 27.16
N ASN A 46 -6.96 4.08 25.99
CA ASN A 46 -6.43 4.17 24.64
C ASN A 46 -4.93 4.51 24.49
N GLN A 47 -4.07 3.49 24.29
CA GLN A 47 -2.65 3.65 24.04
C GLN A 47 -2.33 3.51 22.55
N SER A 48 -2.38 4.63 21.84
CA SER A 48 -1.65 4.83 20.59
C SER A 48 -0.72 6.05 20.74
N SER A 49 0.21 5.99 21.68
CA SER A 49 1.20 7.04 21.89
C SER A 49 2.60 6.54 21.61
N VAL A 50 3.29 7.25 20.72
CA VAL A 50 4.72 7.14 20.52
C VAL A 50 5.40 7.60 21.81
N SER A 51 6.16 6.75 22.47
CA SER A 51 6.92 7.11 23.68
C SER A 51 8.39 7.34 23.31
N VAL A 52 8.93 8.48 23.70
CA VAL A 52 10.36 8.76 23.64
C VAL A 52 11.03 7.97 24.76
N LEU A 53 11.93 7.06 24.40
CA LEU A 53 12.62 6.20 25.35
C LEU A 53 13.93 6.83 25.85
N VAL A 54 14.63 7.56 25.00
CA VAL A 54 15.88 8.26 25.34
C VAL A 54 15.97 9.53 24.50
N ASP A 55 16.32 10.63 25.17
CA ASP A 55 16.71 11.91 24.58
C ASP A 55 18.11 12.22 25.11
N ALA A 56 19.14 12.05 24.31
CA ALA A 56 20.52 12.20 24.72
C ALA A 56 21.30 13.04 23.71
N GLU A 57 22.14 13.94 24.25
CA GLU A 57 23.10 14.71 23.43
C GLU A 57 24.51 14.14 23.65
N VAL A 58 25.15 13.71 22.57
CA VAL A 58 26.50 13.15 22.55
C VAL A 58 27.30 13.84 21.48
N ASP A 59 28.41 14.45 21.84
CA ASP A 59 29.32 15.17 20.94
C ASP A 59 28.65 16.29 20.11
N GLY A 60 27.67 16.99 20.71
CA GLY A 60 26.92 18.06 20.05
C GLY A 60 25.84 17.59 19.06
N ALA A 61 25.63 16.29 18.95
CA ALA A 61 24.53 15.71 18.18
C ALA A 61 23.44 15.16 19.13
N ARG A 62 22.18 15.51 18.87
CA ARG A 62 21.03 15.06 19.66
C ARG A 62 20.43 13.80 19.05
N TYR A 63 20.33 12.74 19.87
CA TYR A 63 19.78 11.44 19.46
C TYR A 63 18.46 11.19 20.18
N LEU A 64 17.43 10.88 19.40
CA LEU A 64 16.10 10.59 19.90
C LEU A 64 15.78 9.11 19.63
N LEU A 65 15.67 8.29 20.67
CA LEU A 65 15.19 6.91 20.55
C LEU A 65 13.67 6.89 20.78
N VAL A 66 12.91 6.54 19.76
CA VAL A 66 11.45 6.56 19.79
C VAL A 66 10.91 5.13 19.69
N ARG A 67 10.04 4.74 20.62
CA ARG A 67 9.31 3.49 20.54
C ARG A 67 8.10 3.66 19.63
N MET A 68 8.09 2.95 18.50
CA MET A 68 6.91 2.88 17.63
C MET A 68 5.87 1.91 18.20
N PRO A 69 4.59 2.25 18.22
CA PRO A 69 3.54 1.29 18.56
C PRO A 69 3.55 0.13 17.54
N LYS A 70 3.35 -1.11 18.03
CA LYS A 70 3.21 -2.27 17.14
C LYS A 70 2.01 -2.04 16.22
N PRO A 71 2.11 -2.32 14.90
CA PRO A 71 0.96 -2.32 14.03
C PRO A 71 -0.03 -3.38 14.52
N GLU A 72 -1.22 -2.97 14.88
CA GLU A 72 -2.31 -3.90 15.18
C GLU A 72 -2.61 -4.69 13.90
N ARG A 73 -2.51 -6.00 14.00
CA ARG A 73 -3.05 -6.89 12.96
C ARG A 73 -4.55 -6.76 13.02
N HIS A 74 -5.14 -6.06 12.08
CA HIS A 74 -6.56 -6.10 11.86
C HIS A 74 -6.96 -7.54 11.56
N GLY A 75 -7.60 -8.17 12.55
CA GLY A 75 -8.35 -9.40 12.37
C GLY A 75 -9.48 -9.13 11.39
N SER A 76 -9.69 -10.07 10.49
CA SER A 76 -10.79 -10.07 9.54
C SER A 76 -12.12 -9.83 10.23
N PRO A 77 -13.04 -9.05 9.66
CA PRO A 77 -14.38 -8.91 10.21
C PRO A 77 -15.17 -10.19 9.92
N GLU A 78 -15.44 -10.97 10.96
CA GLU A 78 -16.49 -11.98 10.94
C GLU A 78 -17.85 -11.30 11.06
N HIS A 79 -18.74 -11.75 10.22
CA HIS A 79 -20.15 -11.43 10.03
C HIS A 79 -20.97 -11.19 11.29
N ALA A 80 -21.81 -10.17 11.24
CA ALA A 80 -23.19 -10.25 11.75
C ALA A 80 -24.10 -9.34 10.94
N LEU A 81 -24.86 -9.94 10.04
CA LEU A 81 -26.07 -9.38 9.48
C LEU A 81 -27.20 -9.59 10.51
N SER A 82 -27.83 -8.52 10.96
CA SER A 82 -29.16 -8.55 11.53
C SER A 82 -29.97 -7.33 11.09
N PRO A 83 -31.27 -7.49 10.78
CA PRO A 83 -32.08 -6.50 10.09
C PRO A 83 -32.60 -5.40 11.00
N PRO A 84 -33.17 -4.32 10.45
CA PRO A 84 -33.50 -3.12 11.19
C PRO A 84 -34.88 -3.26 11.90
N SER A 85 -34.93 -2.94 13.18
CA SER A 85 -36.19 -2.67 13.88
C SER A 85 -36.25 -1.21 14.32
N SER A 86 -37.27 -0.60 13.80
CA SER A 86 -38.07 0.58 14.17
C SER A 86 -37.67 1.44 15.38
N CYS A 87 -37.63 2.73 15.10
CA CYS A 87 -38.09 3.92 15.86
C CYS A 87 -38.31 3.82 17.36
N SER A 88 -37.57 4.65 18.11
CA SER A 88 -38.24 5.70 18.91
C SER A 88 -37.23 6.70 19.46
N SER A 89 -37.62 7.95 19.37
CA SER A 89 -37.01 9.20 19.83
C SER A 89 -36.73 9.25 21.34
N LYS A 90 -35.62 9.89 21.75
CA LYS A 90 -35.61 11.10 22.61
C LYS A 90 -34.19 11.47 23.07
N ASP A 91 -33.77 12.60 22.62
CA ASP A 91 -33.21 13.77 23.31
C ASP A 91 -32.09 13.62 24.35
N GLY A 92 -30.94 14.12 24.00
CA GLY A 92 -29.91 14.69 24.83
C GLY A 92 -28.87 15.39 23.92
N PRO A 93 -28.48 16.65 24.18
CA PRO A 93 -27.57 17.33 23.30
C PRO A 93 -26.22 16.63 23.31
N SER A 94 -25.96 15.87 22.27
CA SER A 94 -24.66 15.31 21.99
C SER A 94 -23.65 16.45 21.89
N SER A 95 -22.66 16.42 22.78
CA SER A 95 -21.43 17.19 22.67
C SER A 95 -20.97 17.16 21.21
N GLU A 96 -21.03 18.31 20.56
CA GLU A 96 -20.42 18.56 19.26
C GLU A 96 -18.97 18.07 19.36
N ARG A 97 -18.68 16.90 18.79
CA ARG A 97 -17.32 16.58 18.40
C ARG A 97 -16.94 17.62 17.37
N ARG A 98 -16.26 18.66 17.83
CA ARG A 98 -15.55 19.56 16.94
C ARG A 98 -14.64 18.69 16.10
N HIS A 99 -15.01 18.43 14.84
CA HIS A 99 -14.11 17.82 13.89
C HIS A 99 -12.82 18.65 13.92
N ARG A 100 -11.76 18.09 14.42
CA ARG A 100 -10.46 18.73 14.39
C ARG A 100 -10.07 18.81 12.93
N PHE A 101 -9.82 20.02 12.49
CA PHE A 101 -9.55 20.39 11.12
C PHE A 101 -8.39 19.59 10.46
N GLY A 102 -7.41 19.16 11.26
CA GLY A 102 -6.23 18.43 10.83
C GLY A 102 -6.22 16.94 11.16
N ASP A 103 -7.37 16.31 11.42
CA ASP A 103 -7.43 14.91 11.83
C ASP A 103 -6.62 14.01 10.88
N LEU A 104 -5.55 13.39 11.43
CA LEU A 104 -4.64 12.45 10.78
C LEU A 104 -3.64 12.99 9.74
N ARG A 105 -3.64 14.31 9.41
CA ARG A 105 -2.67 14.89 8.47
C ARG A 105 -1.32 15.16 9.15
N ARG A 106 -0.25 14.79 8.45
CA ARG A 106 1.13 14.98 8.94
C ARG A 106 1.75 16.23 8.34
N VAL A 107 2.44 17.00 9.18
CA VAL A 107 3.08 18.26 8.79
C VAL A 107 4.55 18.22 9.17
N LEU A 108 5.44 18.55 8.26
CA LEU A 108 6.83 18.87 8.54
C LEU A 108 7.01 20.37 8.62
N VAL A 109 7.54 20.87 9.72
CA VAL A 109 7.93 22.27 9.92
C VAL A 109 9.45 22.36 9.93
N ALA A 110 10.04 22.91 8.87
CA ALA A 110 11.47 23.21 8.77
C ALA A 110 11.68 24.71 9.02
N GLU A 111 12.06 25.07 10.24
CA GLU A 111 12.18 26.45 10.69
C GLU A 111 13.34 26.60 11.69
N GLY A 112 14.28 27.47 11.38
CA GLY A 112 15.46 27.74 12.24
C GLY A 112 15.11 28.63 13.44
N ASP A 113 14.21 29.63 13.25
CA ASP A 113 13.81 30.52 14.32
C ASP A 113 12.92 29.80 15.35
N SER A 114 13.36 29.79 16.60
CA SER A 114 12.70 29.04 17.69
C SER A 114 11.29 29.55 17.99
N ASP A 115 11.07 30.86 17.92
CA ASP A 115 9.78 31.45 18.30
C ASP A 115 8.74 31.16 17.22
N THR A 116 9.09 31.34 15.97
CA THR A 116 8.25 31.02 14.81
C THR A 116 7.92 29.51 14.81
N ARG A 117 8.93 28.66 15.02
CA ARG A 117 8.78 27.21 15.07
C ARG A 117 7.84 26.74 16.19
N LEU A 118 8.02 27.25 17.41
CA LEU A 118 7.16 26.91 18.55
C LEU A 118 5.72 27.40 18.34
N ARG A 119 5.54 28.58 17.78
CA ARG A 119 4.22 29.12 17.47
C ARG A 119 3.48 28.28 16.43
N LEU A 120 4.15 27.88 15.34
CA LEU A 120 3.58 26.96 14.35
C LEU A 120 3.22 25.61 14.94
N LEU A 121 4.15 25.03 15.72
CA LEU A 121 3.94 23.75 16.37
C LEU A 121 2.70 23.77 17.29
N HIS A 122 2.55 24.84 18.10
CA HIS A 122 1.40 25.00 18.98
C HIS A 122 0.08 25.07 18.19
N LEU A 123 -0.02 25.97 17.23
CA LEU A 123 -1.23 26.19 16.42
C LEU A 123 -1.62 24.92 15.61
N LEU A 124 -0.66 24.31 14.94
CA LEU A 124 -0.92 23.12 14.12
C LEU A 124 -1.39 21.94 14.98
N ARG A 125 -0.81 21.74 16.16
CA ARG A 125 -1.25 20.71 17.10
C ARG A 125 -2.63 20.98 17.69
N GLU A 126 -2.93 22.22 18.02
CA GLU A 126 -4.26 22.64 18.48
C GLU A 126 -5.32 22.36 17.43
N TRP A 127 -4.99 22.55 16.15
CA TRP A 127 -5.89 22.27 15.03
C TRP A 127 -5.94 20.78 14.62
N GLY A 128 -5.19 19.90 15.30
CA GLY A 128 -5.28 18.45 15.15
C GLY A 128 -4.26 17.82 14.21
N PHE A 129 -3.25 18.58 13.75
CA PHE A 129 -2.19 18.03 12.90
C PHE A 129 -1.15 17.25 13.69
N SER A 130 -0.59 16.21 13.09
CA SER A 130 0.61 15.52 13.57
C SER A 130 1.84 16.24 13.04
N VAL A 131 2.60 16.89 13.92
CA VAL A 131 3.70 17.79 13.52
C VAL A 131 5.06 17.20 13.85
N VAL A 132 5.90 17.11 12.84
CA VAL A 132 7.34 16.85 12.94
C VAL A 132 8.07 18.15 12.71
N VAL A 133 9.14 18.41 13.46
CA VAL A 133 9.92 19.66 13.32
C VAL A 133 11.36 19.33 12.92
N ALA A 134 11.95 20.24 12.15
CA ALA A 134 13.35 20.27 11.81
C ALA A 134 13.87 21.69 11.98
N THR A 135 15.09 21.84 12.46
CA THR A 135 15.72 23.14 12.73
C THR A 135 16.53 23.67 11.56
N ASP A 136 16.91 22.79 10.65
CA ASP A 136 17.66 23.11 9.44
C ASP A 136 17.24 22.26 8.25
N GLY A 137 17.77 22.57 7.07
CA GLY A 137 17.38 21.90 5.84
C GLY A 137 17.93 20.48 5.69
N ILE A 138 19.04 20.13 6.35
CA ILE A 138 19.63 18.78 6.32
C ILE A 138 18.78 17.85 7.19
N GLU A 139 18.43 18.29 8.39
CA GLU A 139 17.53 17.57 9.30
C GLU A 139 16.17 17.32 8.61
N ALA A 140 15.62 18.36 7.98
CA ALA A 140 14.35 18.24 7.25
C ALA A 140 14.41 17.21 6.12
N LEU A 141 15.48 17.19 5.33
CA LEU A 141 15.70 16.19 4.29
C LEU A 141 15.79 14.78 4.88
N GLY A 142 16.53 14.62 5.98
CA GLY A 142 16.64 13.33 6.70
C GLY A 142 15.28 12.78 7.16
N VAL A 143 14.40 13.64 7.68
CA VAL A 143 13.03 13.26 8.06
C VAL A 143 12.24 12.75 6.86
N VAL A 144 12.35 13.42 5.72
CA VAL A 144 11.66 13.05 4.47
C VAL A 144 12.18 11.73 3.90
N GLU A 145 13.46 11.41 4.09
CA GLU A 145 14.06 10.17 3.60
C GLU A 145 13.74 8.94 4.45
N LEU A 146 13.60 9.12 5.75
CA LEU A 146 13.46 8.02 6.72
C LEU A 146 12.01 7.72 7.12
N GLN A 147 11.06 8.59 6.85
CA GLN A 147 9.66 8.46 7.30
C GLN A 147 8.68 8.42 6.12
N GLN A 148 7.41 8.12 6.44
CA GLN A 148 6.32 8.34 5.49
C GLN A 148 6.23 9.82 5.16
N LEU A 149 6.04 10.14 3.87
CA LEU A 149 5.95 11.51 3.38
C LEU A 149 4.89 12.30 4.15
N PRO A 150 5.21 13.48 4.72
CA PRO A 150 4.21 14.39 5.25
C PRO A 150 3.25 14.91 4.17
N ASP A 151 2.00 15.18 4.55
CA ASP A 151 1.00 15.77 3.66
C ASP A 151 1.29 17.25 3.36
N PHE A 152 1.83 17.95 4.37
CA PHE A 152 2.16 19.36 4.31
C PHE A 152 3.59 19.63 4.74
N PHE A 153 4.16 20.66 4.15
CA PHE A 153 5.49 21.16 4.47
C PHE A 153 5.42 22.67 4.71
N PHE A 154 5.91 23.10 5.86
CA PHE A 154 6.24 24.49 6.12
C PHE A 154 7.75 24.63 6.12
N ILE A 155 8.30 25.30 5.11
CA ILE A 155 9.74 25.39 4.89
C ILE A 155 10.17 26.86 4.92
N ASN A 156 11.02 27.23 5.87
CA ASN A 156 11.62 28.55 5.85
C ASN A 156 12.62 28.65 4.70
N ARG A 157 12.54 29.71 3.91
CA ARG A 157 13.44 29.97 2.79
C ARG A 157 14.91 30.06 3.26
N SER A 158 15.14 30.65 4.44
CA SER A 158 16.48 30.91 4.98
C SER A 158 16.86 29.86 6.04
N LEU A 159 16.91 28.58 5.65
CA LEU A 159 17.39 27.51 6.54
C LEU A 159 18.92 27.41 6.52
N ALA A 160 19.48 26.96 7.64
CA ALA A 160 20.88 26.61 7.74
C ALA A 160 21.17 25.26 7.03
N GLY A 161 22.42 25.01 6.71
CA GLY A 161 22.85 23.77 6.08
C GLY A 161 22.41 23.64 4.63
N MET A 162 21.12 23.53 4.38
CA MET A 162 20.48 23.51 3.06
C MET A 162 19.39 24.58 3.05
N ASN A 163 19.40 25.48 2.06
CA ASN A 163 18.36 26.51 1.99
C ASN A 163 17.00 25.92 1.61
N GLY A 164 15.91 26.63 1.96
CA GLY A 164 14.53 26.12 1.74
C GLY A 164 14.17 25.93 0.27
N ILE A 165 14.73 26.72 -0.65
CA ILE A 165 14.51 26.57 -2.10
C ILE A 165 15.09 25.23 -2.61
N GLU A 166 16.31 24.92 -2.20
CA GLU A 166 16.98 23.65 -2.55
C GLU A 166 16.23 22.47 -1.96
N LEU A 167 15.82 22.56 -0.68
CA LEU A 167 15.01 21.52 -0.03
C LEU A 167 13.68 21.28 -0.76
N CYS A 168 12.99 22.38 -1.13
CA CYS A 168 11.73 22.30 -1.87
C CYS A 168 11.90 21.58 -3.21
N ARG A 169 12.90 21.94 -4.00
CA ARG A 169 13.20 21.27 -5.28
C ARG A 169 13.45 19.78 -5.10
N ARG A 170 14.27 19.39 -4.13
CA ARG A 170 14.56 17.96 -3.86
C ARG A 170 13.32 17.18 -3.45
N ILE A 171 12.44 17.76 -2.64
CA ILE A 171 11.18 17.13 -2.26
C ILE A 171 10.30 16.96 -3.49
N CYS A 172 10.13 17.99 -4.32
CA CYS A 172 9.31 17.92 -5.53
C CYS A 172 9.85 16.92 -6.56
N ASP A 173 11.16 16.88 -6.80
CA ASP A 173 11.78 15.95 -7.73
C ASP A 173 11.61 14.49 -7.28
N ARG A 174 11.78 14.23 -5.99
CA ARG A 174 11.67 12.88 -5.43
C ARG A 174 10.23 12.36 -5.37
N PHE A 175 9.26 13.24 -5.12
CA PHE A 175 7.85 12.89 -4.88
C PHE A 175 6.91 13.51 -5.93
N SER A 176 7.36 13.62 -7.16
CA SER A 176 6.61 14.21 -8.27
C SER A 176 5.22 13.58 -8.50
N GLU A 177 5.05 12.29 -8.22
CA GLU A 177 3.76 11.59 -8.34
C GLU A 177 2.80 11.88 -7.18
N GLN A 178 3.32 12.25 -5.99
CA GLN A 178 2.54 12.44 -4.77
C GLN A 178 2.16 13.90 -4.53
N SER A 179 2.74 14.83 -5.28
CA SER A 179 2.46 16.28 -5.25
C SER A 179 2.34 16.87 -3.84
N PRO A 180 3.41 16.84 -3.03
CA PRO A 180 3.37 17.32 -1.65
C PRO A 180 2.96 18.80 -1.60
N TYR A 181 2.13 19.20 -0.61
CA TYR A 181 1.73 20.60 -0.45
C TYR A 181 2.77 21.36 0.36
N ILE A 182 3.55 22.21 -0.31
CA ILE A 182 4.67 22.95 0.31
C ILE A 182 4.29 24.43 0.45
N VAL A 183 4.36 24.93 1.68
CA VAL A 183 4.25 26.35 2.01
C VAL A 183 5.64 26.86 2.34
N MET A 184 6.19 27.69 1.45
CA MET A 184 7.45 28.38 1.72
C MET A 184 7.19 29.55 2.68
N MET A 185 8.09 29.74 3.65
CA MET A 185 7.96 30.81 4.65
C MET A 185 9.19 31.70 4.66
N GLY A 186 8.98 32.94 5.04
CA GLY A 186 10.09 33.89 5.26
C GLY A 186 9.69 35.37 5.16
N LYS A 187 10.69 36.23 5.36
CA LYS A 187 10.56 37.66 5.12
C LYS A 187 11.03 37.95 3.71
N PRO A 188 10.14 38.28 2.75
CA PRO A 188 10.58 38.54 1.41
C PRO A 188 11.30 39.91 1.37
N THR A 189 12.47 39.94 0.72
CA THR A 189 13.18 41.21 0.47
C THR A 189 12.66 41.90 -0.77
N GLY A 190 11.88 41.18 -1.61
CA GLY A 190 11.23 41.68 -2.81
C GLY A 190 10.30 40.67 -3.43
N ARG A 191 9.62 41.07 -4.53
CA ARG A 191 8.72 40.17 -5.27
C ARG A 191 9.44 38.93 -5.84
N GLN A 192 10.72 39.07 -6.16
CA GLN A 192 11.52 38.01 -6.74
C GLN A 192 11.65 36.81 -5.81
N ASP A 193 11.74 37.02 -4.50
CA ASP A 193 11.85 35.94 -3.50
C ASP A 193 10.60 35.08 -3.47
N VAL A 194 9.42 35.65 -3.63
CA VAL A 194 8.15 34.94 -3.69
C VAL A 194 8.05 34.16 -4.99
N VAL A 195 8.42 34.78 -6.13
CA VAL A 195 8.41 34.11 -7.45
C VAL A 195 9.34 32.90 -7.45
N GLU A 196 10.58 33.06 -7.00
CA GLU A 196 11.57 31.96 -6.94
C GLU A 196 11.09 30.81 -6.05
N SER A 197 10.42 31.12 -4.93
CA SER A 197 9.86 30.11 -4.04
C SER A 197 8.74 29.31 -4.73
N LEU A 198 7.84 29.96 -5.45
CA LEU A 198 6.78 29.27 -6.20
C LEU A 198 7.34 28.47 -7.38
N GLU A 199 8.33 29.01 -8.10
CA GLU A 199 9.02 28.32 -9.19
C GLU A 199 9.83 27.10 -8.71
N SER A 200 10.23 27.08 -7.43
CA SER A 200 10.88 25.91 -6.84
C SER A 200 9.94 24.73 -6.55
N GLY A 201 8.62 24.92 -6.75
CA GLY A 201 7.60 23.92 -6.52
C GLY A 201 6.74 24.14 -5.27
N ALA A 202 6.94 25.24 -4.53
CA ALA A 202 6.06 25.59 -3.43
C ALA A 202 4.66 25.97 -3.94
N ALA A 203 3.61 25.46 -3.26
CA ALA A 203 2.23 25.78 -3.60
C ALA A 203 1.86 27.19 -3.14
N GLU A 204 2.44 27.65 -2.04
CA GLU A 204 2.16 28.96 -1.45
C GLU A 204 3.41 29.58 -0.80
N TYR A 205 3.33 30.89 -0.55
CA TYR A 205 4.31 31.64 0.24
C TYR A 205 3.63 32.33 1.43
N LEU A 206 4.11 32.06 2.65
CA LEU A 206 3.63 32.67 3.89
C LEU A 206 4.68 33.66 4.42
N THR A 207 4.32 34.92 4.52
CA THR A 207 5.22 35.95 5.06
C THR A 207 5.33 35.82 6.58
N THR A 208 6.54 35.90 7.12
CA THR A 208 6.80 35.92 8.56
C THR A 208 7.14 37.31 9.06
N PRO A 209 6.62 37.78 10.22
CA PRO A 209 5.68 37.09 11.08
C PRO A 209 4.30 36.93 10.45
N PHE A 210 3.65 35.78 10.62
CA PHE A 210 2.33 35.49 10.07
C PHE A 210 1.20 35.81 11.06
N ASP A 211 0.03 36.10 10.52
CA ASP A 211 -1.22 36.17 11.25
C ASP A 211 -1.85 34.77 11.39
N GLU A 212 -2.43 34.48 12.56
CA GLU A 212 -3.02 33.17 12.85
C GLU A 212 -4.26 32.89 11.96
N GLN A 213 -5.09 33.90 11.72
CA GLN A 213 -6.29 33.76 10.91
C GLN A 213 -5.91 33.54 9.45
N GLU A 214 -4.87 34.23 8.96
CA GLU A 214 -4.30 34.00 7.63
C GLU A 214 -3.78 32.57 7.46
N LEU A 215 -2.95 32.09 8.40
CA LEU A 215 -2.43 30.74 8.40
C LEU A 215 -3.57 29.71 8.36
N ARG A 216 -4.59 29.91 9.22
CA ARG A 216 -5.75 29.02 9.28
C ARG A 216 -6.54 28.99 7.98
N ALA A 217 -6.78 30.18 7.38
CA ALA A 217 -7.50 30.27 6.11
C ALA A 217 -6.76 29.56 4.98
N ARG A 218 -5.43 29.71 4.89
CA ARG A 218 -4.58 29.03 3.92
C ARG A 218 -4.60 27.52 4.11
N LEU A 219 -4.49 27.04 5.35
CA LEU A 219 -4.57 25.61 5.66
C LEU A 219 -5.92 25.00 5.30
N ILE A 220 -7.02 25.74 5.47
CA ILE A 220 -8.35 25.25 5.03
C ILE A 220 -8.37 25.03 3.51
N VAL A 221 -7.79 25.91 2.74
CA VAL A 221 -7.69 25.76 1.27
C VAL A 221 -6.78 24.58 0.92
N ALA A 222 -5.65 24.49 1.60
CA ALA A 222 -4.67 23.43 1.40
C ALA A 222 -5.25 22.04 1.70
N VAL A 223 -5.91 21.86 2.86
CA VAL A 223 -6.59 20.59 3.23
C VAL A 223 -7.63 20.22 2.18
N ARG A 224 -8.49 21.16 1.77
CA ARG A 224 -9.49 20.90 0.73
C ARG A 224 -8.87 20.49 -0.61
N THR A 225 -7.72 21.04 -0.94
CA THR A 225 -7.00 20.70 -2.19
C THR A 225 -6.48 19.28 -2.13
N LEU A 226 -5.86 18.89 -1.01
CA LEU A 226 -5.39 17.51 -0.80
C LEU A 226 -6.55 16.50 -0.72
N ASP A 227 -7.64 16.81 -0.01
CA ASP A 227 -8.82 15.94 0.07
C ASP A 227 -9.42 15.67 -1.32
N ARG A 228 -9.46 16.70 -2.19
CA ARG A 228 -9.90 16.52 -3.58
C ARG A 228 -8.94 15.65 -4.38
N HIS A 229 -7.63 15.84 -4.19
CA HIS A 229 -6.62 15.03 -4.86
C HIS A 229 -6.70 13.56 -4.44
N ASP A 230 -6.81 13.29 -3.14
CA ASP A 230 -6.99 11.95 -2.59
C ASP A 230 -8.27 11.28 -3.10
N SER A 231 -9.37 12.06 -3.15
CA SER A 231 -10.65 11.59 -3.70
C SER A 231 -10.55 11.24 -5.18
N LEU A 232 -9.80 12.00 -5.96
CA LEU A 232 -9.58 11.72 -7.39
C LEU A 232 -8.72 10.46 -7.57
N ILE A 233 -7.65 10.30 -6.79
CA ILE A 233 -6.81 9.10 -6.81
C ILE A 233 -7.65 7.87 -6.44
N SER A 234 -8.38 7.93 -5.32
CA SER A 234 -9.24 6.84 -4.86
C SER A 234 -10.32 6.47 -5.88
N SER A 235 -10.97 7.48 -6.48
CA SER A 235 -11.95 7.26 -7.54
C SER A 235 -11.31 6.61 -8.77
N ARG A 236 -10.12 7.05 -9.18
CA ARG A 236 -9.38 6.47 -10.31
C ARG A 236 -9.00 5.01 -10.03
N GLU A 237 -8.56 4.69 -8.81
CA GLU A 237 -8.25 3.33 -8.40
C GLU A 237 -9.50 2.45 -8.40
N GLN A 238 -10.62 2.94 -7.87
CA GLN A 238 -11.91 2.23 -7.90
C GLN A 238 -12.38 1.95 -9.32
N PHE A 239 -12.31 2.97 -10.22
CA PHE A 239 -12.65 2.76 -11.62
C PHE A 239 -11.72 1.77 -12.31
N ARG A 240 -10.43 1.80 -11.99
CA ARG A 240 -9.46 0.84 -12.51
C ARG A 240 -9.76 -0.57 -12.02
N ASP A 241 -10.08 -0.74 -10.74
CA ASP A 241 -10.44 -2.04 -10.16
C ASP A 241 -11.74 -2.57 -10.78
N GLN A 242 -12.77 -1.74 -10.91
CA GLN A 242 -14.01 -2.12 -11.62
C GLN A 242 -13.78 -2.49 -13.09
N ALA A 243 -12.86 -1.79 -13.76
CA ALA A 243 -12.52 -2.06 -15.16
C ALA A 243 -11.66 -3.32 -15.35
N THR A 244 -10.92 -3.77 -14.33
CA THR A 244 -9.92 -4.83 -14.43
C THR A 244 -10.16 -6.05 -13.53
N ARG A 245 -11.11 -5.97 -12.59
CA ARG A 245 -11.51 -7.09 -11.72
C ARG A 245 -12.82 -7.71 -12.17
N ASP A 246 -12.96 -9.01 -11.90
CA ASP A 246 -14.23 -9.74 -12.06
C ASP A 246 -15.11 -9.53 -10.84
N ALA A 247 -16.32 -9.02 -11.03
CA ALA A 247 -17.21 -8.62 -9.94
C ALA A 247 -17.67 -9.81 -9.05
N LEU A 248 -17.72 -11.03 -9.60
CA LEU A 248 -18.14 -12.22 -8.88
C LEU A 248 -17.00 -12.80 -8.03
N THR A 249 -15.82 -12.95 -8.62
CA THR A 249 -14.72 -13.71 -8.02
C THR A 249 -13.62 -12.84 -7.40
N GLY A 250 -13.60 -11.53 -7.68
CA GLY A 250 -12.59 -10.59 -7.21
C GLY A 250 -11.19 -10.73 -7.85
N VAL A 251 -10.96 -11.77 -8.66
CA VAL A 251 -9.71 -11.92 -9.43
C VAL A 251 -9.68 -10.98 -10.64
N TRP A 252 -8.59 -10.94 -11.40
CA TRP A 252 -8.56 -10.14 -12.61
C TRP A 252 -9.65 -10.59 -13.59
N ASN A 253 -10.34 -9.67 -14.24
CA ASN A 253 -11.21 -10.00 -15.36
C ASN A 253 -10.39 -10.28 -16.62
N ARG A 254 -11.04 -10.68 -17.71
CA ARG A 254 -10.37 -11.01 -18.98
C ARG A 254 -9.46 -9.89 -19.46
N ARG A 255 -9.92 -8.64 -19.38
CA ARG A 255 -9.11 -7.49 -19.80
C ARG A 255 -7.88 -7.32 -18.92
N GLY A 256 -8.06 -7.32 -17.60
CA GLY A 256 -6.97 -7.12 -16.64
C GLY A 256 -5.89 -8.18 -16.74
N ILE A 257 -6.26 -9.47 -16.87
CA ILE A 257 -5.27 -10.55 -16.97
C ILE A 257 -4.51 -10.52 -18.29
N LEU A 258 -5.16 -10.09 -19.39
CA LEU A 258 -4.52 -9.95 -20.69
C LEU A 258 -3.53 -8.76 -20.74
N GLU A 259 -3.84 -7.67 -20.07
CA GLU A 259 -2.91 -6.54 -19.90
C GLU A 259 -1.70 -6.93 -19.04
N ILE A 260 -1.89 -7.79 -18.04
CA ILE A 260 -0.80 -8.34 -17.23
C ILE A 260 0.07 -9.27 -18.08
N LEU A 261 -0.53 -10.17 -18.83
CA LEU A 261 0.22 -11.09 -19.70
C LEU A 261 1.10 -10.32 -20.69
N GLU A 262 0.57 -9.27 -21.30
CA GLU A 262 1.34 -8.43 -22.24
C GLU A 262 2.58 -7.83 -21.56
N ARG A 263 2.42 -7.26 -20.37
CA ARG A 263 3.55 -6.71 -19.59
C ARG A 263 4.58 -7.77 -19.19
N GLU A 264 4.14 -8.98 -18.85
CA GLU A 264 5.06 -10.06 -18.48
C GLU A 264 5.81 -10.61 -19.72
N LEU A 265 5.19 -10.63 -20.90
CA LEU A 265 5.87 -10.95 -22.16
C LEU A 265 6.95 -9.92 -22.50
N ASP A 266 6.68 -8.63 -22.30
CA ASP A 266 7.69 -7.58 -22.48
C ASP A 266 8.86 -7.75 -21.48
N ARG A 267 8.57 -8.12 -20.25
CA ARG A 267 9.61 -8.44 -19.24
C ARG A 267 10.43 -9.67 -19.61
N THR A 268 9.78 -10.70 -20.15
CA THR A 268 10.44 -11.92 -20.65
C THR A 268 11.53 -11.57 -21.65
N GLU A 269 11.24 -10.66 -22.56
CA GLU A 269 12.20 -10.20 -23.56
C GLU A 269 13.40 -9.48 -22.93
N HIS A 270 13.17 -8.63 -21.94
CA HIS A 270 14.23 -7.83 -21.32
C HIS A 270 15.09 -8.62 -20.33
N ASN A 271 14.47 -9.54 -19.58
CA ASN A 271 15.14 -10.26 -18.49
C ASN A 271 15.65 -11.65 -18.89
N GLY A 272 15.32 -12.13 -20.09
CA GLY A 272 15.71 -13.46 -20.58
C GLY A 272 15.07 -14.64 -19.86
N ARG A 273 14.01 -14.39 -19.02
CA ARG A 273 13.30 -15.44 -18.28
C ARG A 273 11.94 -15.69 -18.90
N SER A 274 11.59 -16.97 -19.08
CA SER A 274 10.32 -17.38 -19.68
C SER A 274 9.11 -17.02 -18.81
N THR A 275 7.97 -16.78 -19.45
CA THR A 275 6.67 -16.62 -18.79
C THR A 275 5.75 -17.76 -19.19
N GLY A 276 5.16 -18.46 -18.23
CA GLY A 276 4.18 -19.51 -18.43
C GLY A 276 2.75 -19.01 -18.29
N ILE A 277 1.82 -19.69 -18.96
CA ILE A 277 0.38 -19.54 -18.72
C ILE A 277 -0.28 -20.89 -18.51
N LEU A 278 -1.32 -20.88 -17.67
CA LEU A 278 -2.24 -22.00 -17.52
C LEU A 278 -3.65 -21.51 -17.88
N MET A 279 -4.27 -22.14 -18.86
CA MET A 279 -5.69 -21.98 -19.19
C MET A 279 -6.45 -23.11 -18.50
N LEU A 280 -7.36 -22.76 -17.59
CA LEU A 280 -8.12 -23.71 -16.80
C LEU A 280 -9.60 -23.60 -17.13
N ASP A 281 -10.29 -24.74 -17.12
CA ASP A 281 -11.74 -24.78 -17.30
C ASP A 281 -12.34 -25.80 -16.32
N LEU A 282 -13.42 -25.40 -15.63
CA LEU A 282 -14.11 -26.28 -14.68
C LEU A 282 -14.86 -27.38 -15.42
N ASP A 283 -14.47 -28.62 -15.17
CA ASP A 283 -15.11 -29.76 -15.78
C ASP A 283 -16.57 -29.88 -15.34
N HIS A 284 -17.47 -30.02 -16.30
CA HIS A 284 -18.91 -30.23 -16.08
C HIS A 284 -19.62 -29.12 -15.30
N PHE A 285 -19.10 -27.87 -15.29
CA PHE A 285 -19.70 -26.76 -14.56
C PHE A 285 -21.17 -26.50 -14.98
N LYS A 286 -21.51 -26.69 -16.24
CA LYS A 286 -22.89 -26.61 -16.70
C LYS A 286 -23.83 -27.55 -15.91
N ASN A 287 -23.39 -28.75 -15.58
CA ASN A 287 -24.21 -29.70 -14.80
C ASN A 287 -24.49 -29.16 -13.38
N VAL A 288 -23.54 -28.41 -12.80
CA VAL A 288 -23.74 -27.75 -11.53
C VAL A 288 -24.86 -26.71 -11.63
N ASN A 289 -24.82 -25.86 -12.65
CA ASN A 289 -25.85 -24.87 -12.89
C ASN A 289 -27.23 -25.48 -13.18
N ASP A 290 -27.24 -26.52 -14.02
CA ASP A 290 -28.48 -27.19 -14.41
C ASP A 290 -29.14 -27.92 -13.24
N ALA A 291 -28.35 -28.50 -12.33
CA ALA A 291 -28.85 -29.25 -11.18
C ALA A 291 -29.20 -28.37 -9.95
N HIS A 292 -28.48 -27.23 -9.74
CA HIS A 292 -28.52 -26.49 -8.49
C HIS A 292 -28.76 -24.97 -8.67
N GLY A 293 -28.91 -24.54 -9.93
CA GLY A 293 -29.15 -23.16 -10.31
C GLY A 293 -27.88 -22.30 -10.34
N HIS A 294 -27.99 -21.14 -10.99
CA HIS A 294 -26.87 -20.23 -11.22
C HIS A 294 -26.25 -19.68 -9.92
N MET A 295 -27.04 -19.50 -8.86
CA MET A 295 -26.51 -19.03 -7.57
C MET A 295 -25.53 -20.04 -6.95
N ALA A 296 -25.79 -21.35 -7.10
CA ALA A 296 -24.87 -22.38 -6.66
C ALA A 296 -23.59 -22.39 -7.51
N GLY A 297 -23.71 -22.19 -8.82
CA GLY A 297 -22.57 -22.01 -9.72
C GLY A 297 -21.71 -20.80 -9.36
N ASP A 298 -22.32 -19.69 -9.01
CA ASP A 298 -21.60 -18.48 -8.58
C ASP A 298 -20.78 -18.71 -7.29
N LEU A 299 -21.36 -19.38 -6.29
CA LEU A 299 -20.64 -19.78 -5.07
C LEU A 299 -19.45 -20.71 -5.37
N VAL A 300 -19.66 -21.64 -6.31
CA VAL A 300 -18.57 -22.54 -6.78
C VAL A 300 -17.44 -21.74 -7.42
N LEU A 301 -17.75 -20.78 -8.31
CA LEU A 301 -16.74 -19.95 -8.95
C LEU A 301 -15.98 -19.08 -7.94
N GLN A 302 -16.64 -18.52 -6.95
CA GLN A 302 -16.02 -17.75 -5.87
C GLN A 302 -15.04 -18.63 -5.06
N GLU A 303 -15.51 -19.82 -4.63
CA GLU A 303 -14.67 -20.72 -3.83
C GLU A 303 -13.49 -21.25 -4.63
N VAL A 304 -13.69 -21.58 -5.90
CA VAL A 304 -12.63 -21.99 -6.81
C VAL A 304 -11.57 -20.89 -6.96
N ALA A 305 -11.99 -19.65 -7.23
CA ALA A 305 -11.06 -18.52 -7.33
C ALA A 305 -10.26 -18.33 -6.04
N ARG A 306 -10.91 -18.44 -4.88
CA ARG A 306 -10.27 -18.35 -3.58
C ARG A 306 -9.21 -19.46 -3.35
N ARG A 307 -9.52 -20.70 -3.76
CA ARG A 307 -8.57 -21.82 -3.68
C ARG A 307 -7.39 -21.64 -4.62
N LEU A 308 -7.65 -21.25 -5.85
CA LEU A 308 -6.59 -20.95 -6.82
C LEU A 308 -5.63 -19.90 -6.28
N CYS A 309 -6.15 -18.77 -5.75
CA CYS A 309 -5.31 -17.71 -5.15
C CYS A 309 -4.40 -18.23 -4.03
N ARG A 310 -4.87 -19.18 -3.19
CA ARG A 310 -4.06 -19.74 -2.09
C ARG A 310 -2.90 -20.61 -2.56
N LYS A 311 -2.96 -21.13 -3.78
CA LYS A 311 -1.92 -22.00 -4.36
C LYS A 311 -0.88 -21.23 -5.16
N LEU A 312 -1.14 -19.96 -5.45
CA LEU A 312 -0.29 -19.08 -6.24
C LEU A 312 0.72 -18.34 -5.37
N ARG A 313 1.85 -18.00 -5.97
CA ARG A 313 2.87 -17.12 -5.36
C ARG A 313 2.43 -15.65 -5.47
N ALA A 314 3.06 -14.78 -4.69
CA ALA A 314 2.71 -13.35 -4.67
C ALA A 314 2.83 -12.65 -6.03
N TYR A 315 3.68 -13.14 -6.92
CA TYR A 315 3.89 -12.58 -8.27
C TYR A 315 3.12 -13.30 -9.37
N ASP A 316 2.52 -14.48 -9.11
CA ASP A 316 1.60 -15.13 -10.04
C ASP A 316 0.29 -14.33 -10.10
N ARG A 317 -0.39 -14.37 -11.22
CA ARG A 317 -1.64 -13.62 -11.42
C ARG A 317 -2.73 -14.54 -11.94
N LEU A 318 -3.91 -14.42 -11.31
CA LEU A 318 -5.11 -15.18 -11.65
C LEU A 318 -6.17 -14.25 -12.21
N GLY A 319 -6.78 -14.62 -13.32
CA GLY A 319 -7.92 -13.92 -13.90
C GLY A 319 -9.02 -14.88 -14.34
N ARG A 320 -10.27 -14.41 -14.29
CA ARG A 320 -11.40 -15.09 -14.91
C ARG A 320 -11.46 -14.70 -16.39
N TYR A 321 -11.21 -15.68 -17.25
CA TYR A 321 -11.08 -15.46 -18.69
C TYR A 321 -12.42 -15.56 -19.43
N GLY A 322 -13.28 -16.45 -18.95
CA GLY A 322 -14.62 -16.69 -19.48
C GLY A 322 -15.62 -17.01 -18.36
N GLY A 323 -16.75 -17.62 -18.70
CA GLY A 323 -17.77 -17.99 -17.72
C GLY A 323 -17.25 -18.88 -16.60
N GLU A 324 -16.62 -20.00 -16.96
CA GLU A 324 -16.04 -21.02 -16.09
C GLU A 324 -14.54 -21.22 -16.33
N GLU A 325 -13.95 -20.31 -17.12
CA GLU A 325 -12.55 -20.37 -17.52
C GLU A 325 -11.69 -19.40 -16.72
N PHE A 326 -10.53 -19.86 -16.30
CA PHE A 326 -9.53 -19.07 -15.60
C PHE A 326 -8.20 -19.08 -16.34
N LEU A 327 -7.50 -17.96 -16.32
CA LEU A 327 -6.14 -17.82 -16.84
C LEU A 327 -5.19 -17.46 -15.71
N ILE A 328 -4.12 -18.24 -15.57
CA ILE A 328 -3.02 -17.95 -14.66
C ILE A 328 -1.80 -17.52 -15.46
N VAL A 329 -1.18 -16.42 -15.09
CA VAL A 329 0.09 -15.95 -15.64
C VAL A 329 1.17 -16.18 -14.59
N VAL A 330 2.22 -16.91 -14.97
CA VAL A 330 3.32 -17.34 -14.10
C VAL A 330 4.63 -16.77 -14.62
N PRO A 331 5.09 -15.63 -14.09
CA PRO A 331 6.36 -15.02 -14.49
C PRO A 331 7.57 -15.85 -14.08
N ALA A 332 8.66 -15.72 -14.84
CA ALA A 332 9.98 -16.28 -14.50
C ALA A 332 9.94 -17.78 -14.15
N THR A 333 9.23 -18.57 -14.97
CA THR A 333 9.04 -20.03 -14.78
C THR A 333 9.66 -20.83 -15.93
N ASN A 334 9.81 -22.13 -15.70
CA ASN A 334 10.16 -23.10 -16.72
C ASN A 334 9.03 -24.15 -16.85
N GLU A 335 9.14 -25.00 -17.86
CA GLU A 335 8.13 -26.02 -18.18
C GLU A 335 7.85 -26.95 -17.00
N ARG A 336 8.90 -27.40 -16.31
CA ARG A 336 8.78 -28.28 -15.15
C ARG A 336 8.03 -27.61 -14.00
N GLU A 337 8.43 -26.39 -13.63
CA GLU A 337 7.78 -25.62 -12.56
C GLU A 337 6.32 -25.32 -12.87
N LEU A 338 6.03 -25.01 -14.15
CA LEU A 338 4.68 -24.75 -14.63
C LEU A 338 3.80 -26.00 -14.52
N CYS A 339 4.33 -27.16 -14.91
CA CYS A 339 3.63 -28.45 -14.76
C CYS A 339 3.41 -28.82 -13.30
N GLU A 340 4.42 -28.62 -12.43
CA GLU A 340 4.29 -28.87 -10.99
C GLU A 340 3.21 -27.96 -10.34
N LEU A 341 3.13 -26.70 -10.76
CA LEU A 341 2.06 -25.78 -10.33
C LEU A 341 0.68 -26.26 -10.81
N ALA A 342 0.56 -26.60 -12.09
CA ALA A 342 -0.68 -27.07 -12.68
C ALA A 342 -1.18 -28.34 -11.96
N GLU A 343 -0.32 -29.32 -11.71
CA GLU A 343 -0.70 -30.55 -11.01
C GLU A 343 -1.09 -30.28 -9.55
N ARG A 344 -0.39 -29.39 -8.86
CA ARG A 344 -0.77 -28.99 -7.49
C ARG A 344 -2.16 -28.37 -7.44
N ILE A 345 -2.51 -27.55 -8.44
CA ILE A 345 -3.84 -26.94 -8.59
C ILE A 345 -4.88 -28.03 -8.86
N ARG A 346 -4.66 -28.89 -9.86
CA ARG A 346 -5.57 -29.95 -10.24
C ARG A 346 -5.87 -30.87 -9.06
N ALA A 347 -4.82 -31.42 -8.43
CA ALA A 347 -4.94 -32.37 -7.32
C ALA A 347 -5.65 -31.75 -6.10
N SER A 348 -5.38 -30.48 -5.78
CA SER A 348 -6.02 -29.82 -4.65
C SER A 348 -7.52 -29.56 -4.88
N THR A 349 -7.92 -29.33 -6.11
CA THR A 349 -9.33 -29.09 -6.45
C THR A 349 -10.12 -30.39 -6.45
N GLU A 350 -9.52 -31.47 -6.91
CA GLU A 350 -10.11 -32.82 -6.88
C GLU A 350 -10.32 -33.35 -5.46
N SER A 351 -9.37 -33.08 -4.56
CA SER A 351 -9.35 -33.63 -3.20
C SER A 351 -10.31 -32.96 -2.24
N GLU A 352 -10.57 -31.66 -2.43
CA GLU A 352 -11.38 -30.86 -1.52
C GLU A 352 -12.79 -30.63 -2.08
N ALA A 353 -13.82 -31.10 -1.40
CA ALA A 353 -15.20 -30.75 -1.73
C ALA A 353 -15.42 -29.23 -1.57
N VAL A 354 -16.22 -28.62 -2.44
CA VAL A 354 -16.65 -27.22 -2.29
C VAL A 354 -17.75 -27.19 -1.24
N PRO A 355 -17.53 -26.60 -0.04
CA PRO A 355 -18.56 -26.51 0.96
C PRO A 355 -19.55 -25.42 0.52
N THR A 356 -20.70 -25.82 0.06
CA THR A 356 -21.87 -24.93 0.02
C THR A 356 -22.83 -25.39 1.09
N GLU A 357 -23.64 -24.47 1.64
CA GLU A 357 -24.64 -24.79 2.68
C GLU A 357 -25.61 -25.92 2.26
N LEU A 358 -25.65 -26.24 0.97
CA LEU A 358 -26.60 -27.17 0.39
C LEU A 358 -25.96 -28.49 -0.10
N ILE A 359 -24.72 -28.53 -0.56
CA ILE A 359 -24.15 -29.74 -1.19
C ILE A 359 -22.59 -29.70 -1.21
N ASN A 360 -21.96 -30.87 -1.01
CA ASN A 360 -20.52 -31.08 -1.20
C ASN A 360 -20.24 -31.46 -2.66
N PHE A 361 -19.74 -30.54 -3.47
CA PHE A 361 -19.31 -30.81 -4.84
C PHE A 361 -17.84 -31.19 -4.92
N ARG A 362 -17.54 -32.21 -5.69
CA ARG A 362 -16.19 -32.42 -6.22
C ARG A 362 -16.12 -31.81 -7.62
N ILE A 363 -15.19 -30.91 -7.79
CA ILE A 363 -14.94 -30.23 -9.05
C ILE A 363 -13.54 -30.57 -9.50
N THR A 364 -13.38 -30.78 -10.80
CA THR A 364 -12.08 -30.96 -11.43
C THR A 364 -11.82 -29.90 -12.47
N PHE A 365 -10.55 -29.75 -12.84
CA PHE A 365 -10.11 -28.86 -13.89
C PHE A 365 -9.47 -29.65 -15.04
N SER A 366 -9.81 -29.27 -16.27
CA SER A 366 -8.95 -29.48 -17.43
C SER A 366 -8.01 -28.28 -17.55
N VAL A 367 -6.74 -28.52 -17.82
CA VAL A 367 -5.72 -27.46 -17.87
C VAL A 367 -4.89 -27.57 -19.14
N GLY A 368 -4.81 -26.48 -19.88
CA GLY A 368 -3.87 -26.28 -20.97
C GLY A 368 -2.72 -25.37 -20.51
N ALA A 369 -1.49 -25.83 -20.65
CA ALA A 369 -0.29 -25.09 -20.27
C ALA A 369 0.52 -24.68 -21.49
N ALA A 370 1.06 -23.46 -21.48
CA ALA A 370 1.95 -22.98 -22.53
C ALA A 370 3.03 -22.06 -21.92
N ILE A 371 4.19 -21.98 -22.59
CA ILE A 371 5.31 -21.16 -22.14
C ILE A 371 5.82 -20.28 -23.28
N ALA A 372 6.01 -19.01 -22.99
CA ALA A 372 6.69 -18.04 -23.85
C ALA A 372 8.16 -17.94 -23.46
N LYS A 373 9.04 -18.07 -24.43
CA LYS A 373 10.48 -17.85 -24.30
C LYS A 373 10.85 -16.44 -24.77
N PRO A 374 12.04 -15.93 -24.44
CA PRO A 374 12.54 -14.71 -25.06
C PRO A 374 12.43 -14.79 -26.59
N GLY A 375 11.87 -13.76 -27.21
CA GLY A 375 11.50 -13.74 -28.62
C GLY A 375 10.01 -13.98 -28.91
N ASP A 376 9.27 -14.60 -28.01
CA ASP A 376 7.83 -14.86 -28.13
C ASP A 376 7.00 -13.71 -27.59
N ARG A 377 6.71 -12.70 -28.43
CA ARG A 377 5.97 -11.49 -28.00
C ARG A 377 4.45 -11.56 -28.21
N SER A 378 3.96 -12.60 -28.87
CA SER A 378 2.55 -12.68 -29.26
C SER A 378 1.70 -13.32 -28.16
N LYS A 379 1.01 -12.50 -27.35
CA LYS A 379 0.03 -13.01 -26.38
C LYS A 379 -1.06 -13.86 -27.06
N ALA A 380 -1.48 -13.48 -28.27
CA ALA A 380 -2.53 -14.22 -29.00
C ALA A 380 -2.06 -15.63 -29.38
N LYS A 381 -0.81 -15.78 -29.82
CA LYS A 381 -0.22 -17.09 -30.14
C LYS A 381 -0.08 -17.94 -28.89
N LEU A 382 0.42 -17.38 -27.80
CA LEU A 382 0.59 -18.12 -26.54
C LEU A 382 -0.75 -18.61 -25.98
N ILE A 383 -1.78 -17.76 -26.01
CA ILE A 383 -3.13 -18.14 -25.58
C ILE A 383 -3.70 -19.24 -26.50
N ALA A 384 -3.53 -19.15 -27.82
CA ALA A 384 -4.01 -20.16 -28.74
C ALA A 384 -3.38 -21.52 -28.47
N VAL A 385 -2.08 -21.58 -28.17
CA VAL A 385 -1.37 -22.81 -27.81
C VAL A 385 -1.93 -23.39 -26.51
N ALA A 386 -2.19 -22.56 -25.48
CA ALA A 386 -2.78 -23.03 -24.24
C ALA A 386 -4.24 -23.50 -24.40
N ASP A 387 -5.01 -22.84 -25.25
CA ASP A 387 -6.42 -23.17 -25.54
C ASP A 387 -6.52 -24.52 -26.29
N GLU A 388 -5.65 -24.74 -27.29
CA GLU A 388 -5.56 -26.03 -27.98
C GLU A 388 -5.19 -27.18 -27.03
N ALA A 389 -4.23 -26.94 -26.14
CA ALA A 389 -3.85 -27.91 -25.10
C ALA A 389 -5.01 -28.18 -24.12
N LEU A 390 -5.77 -27.15 -23.72
CA LEU A 390 -6.97 -27.29 -22.90
C LEU A 390 -8.05 -28.13 -23.61
N TYR A 391 -8.26 -27.84 -24.87
CA TYR A 391 -9.20 -28.62 -25.68
C TYR A 391 -8.81 -30.10 -25.75
N GLU A 392 -7.52 -30.41 -25.92
CA GLU A 392 -7.01 -31.77 -25.87
C GLU A 392 -7.20 -32.43 -24.50
N ALA A 393 -6.95 -31.70 -23.40
CA ALA A 393 -7.21 -32.18 -22.04
C ALA A 393 -8.68 -32.60 -21.86
N LYS A 394 -9.62 -31.76 -22.35
CA LYS A 394 -11.07 -32.06 -22.32
C LYS A 394 -11.45 -33.29 -23.14
N ARG A 395 -10.88 -33.44 -24.34
CA ARG A 395 -11.14 -34.61 -25.23
C ARG A 395 -10.56 -35.91 -24.69
N SER A 396 -9.42 -35.85 -24.05
CA SER A 396 -8.71 -37.03 -23.53
C SER A 396 -9.28 -37.57 -22.20
N GLY A 397 -10.42 -37.03 -21.71
CA GLY A 397 -11.13 -37.54 -20.54
C GLY A 397 -11.13 -36.58 -19.34
N ARG A 398 -10.80 -35.30 -19.53
CA ARG A 398 -10.83 -34.25 -18.50
C ARG A 398 -9.92 -34.51 -17.30
N ASN A 399 -10.01 -33.67 -16.26
CA ASN A 399 -9.23 -33.75 -15.01
C ASN A 399 -7.74 -34.02 -15.25
N ARG A 400 -7.13 -33.28 -16.15
CA ARG A 400 -5.73 -33.47 -16.57
C ARG A 400 -5.11 -32.19 -17.10
N ILE A 401 -3.81 -32.26 -17.24
CA ILE A 401 -2.98 -31.20 -17.80
C ILE A 401 -2.46 -31.68 -19.15
N VAL A 402 -2.52 -30.80 -20.14
CA VAL A 402 -1.82 -30.95 -21.41
C VAL A 402 -0.92 -29.74 -21.62
N PHE A 403 0.29 -29.98 -22.09
CA PHE A 403 1.26 -28.94 -22.40
C PHE A 403 1.25 -28.70 -23.91
N GLY A 404 0.97 -27.46 -24.31
CA GLY A 404 0.99 -27.04 -25.70
C GLY A 404 2.43 -26.85 -26.22
N GLN A 405 2.66 -27.23 -27.46
CA GLN A 405 3.96 -27.14 -28.14
C GLN A 405 4.01 -25.97 -29.13
#